data_f7700569ef7f12d8b0d35834a3ea310f
#
_entry.id   f7700569ef7f12d8b0d35834a3ea310f
#
_cell.length_a   1.000
_cell.length_b   1.000
_cell.length_c   1.000
_cell.angle_alpha   90.00
_cell.angle_beta   90.00
_cell.angle_gamma   90.00
#
_symmetry.space_group_name_H-M   'P 1'
#
loop_
_entity.id
_entity.type
_entity.pdbx_description
1 polymer ?
#
loop_
_entity_poly.entity_id
_entity_poly.type
_entity_poly.pdbx_seq_one_letter_code
_entity_poly.pdbx_strand_id
1 'polypeptide(L)'
;MTRLRDYFQSEIRPKLMERMKYSNGMQIPRLDKIVLNMGVGEASQDRKIIDAAAAEMALISGQKPVITVARKSIATFKLRDGMTVGCKVTLRGDRMYEFLDRLINVALPRVRDFRGISSKSFDGRGNFALGIKEQIIFPEINYDRVDQIRGMDVVICTTANTDTEARELLKEFDMPFNN
;
A
#
# COMPACT_ATOMS: atom_id res chain seq x y z
N MET A 1 -2.63 19.74 -8.23
CA MET A 1 -2.44 19.09 -6.92
C MET A 1 -3.58 18.09 -6.73
N THR A 2 -3.37 17.06 -5.95
CA THR A 2 -4.38 16.03 -5.71
C THR A 2 -5.29 16.43 -4.55
N ARG A 3 -6.59 16.12 -4.63
CA ARG A 3 -7.59 16.45 -3.60
C ARG A 3 -7.12 16.11 -2.18
N LEU A 4 -6.59 14.91 -1.98
CA LEU A 4 -6.17 14.43 -0.66
C LEU A 4 -4.89 15.13 -0.15
N ARG A 5 -4.01 15.58 -1.03
CA ARG A 5 -2.84 16.38 -0.66
C ARG A 5 -3.22 17.79 -0.22
N ASP A 6 -4.16 18.41 -0.94
CA ASP A 6 -4.67 19.73 -0.58
C ASP A 6 -5.42 19.64 0.76
N TYR A 7 -6.23 18.60 0.96
CA TYR A 7 -6.92 18.31 2.22
C TYR A 7 -5.92 18.11 3.38
N PHE A 8 -4.81 17.40 3.15
CA PHE A 8 -3.75 17.27 4.16
C PHE A 8 -3.17 18.62 4.58
N GLN A 9 -2.91 19.51 3.62
CA GLN A 9 -2.29 20.80 3.92
C GLN A 9 -3.26 21.78 4.60
N SER A 10 -4.51 21.82 4.16
CA SER A 10 -5.51 22.78 4.64
C SER A 10 -6.18 22.38 5.94
N GLU A 11 -6.47 21.09 6.12
CA GLU A 11 -7.30 20.58 7.21
C GLU A 11 -6.53 19.69 8.21
N ILE A 12 -5.85 18.64 7.70
CA ILE A 12 -5.25 17.62 8.58
C ILE A 12 -4.06 18.20 9.35
N ARG A 13 -3.20 18.95 8.67
CA ARG A 13 -1.99 19.49 9.27
C ARG A 13 -2.26 20.41 10.46
N PRO A 14 -3.17 21.41 10.41
CA PRO A 14 -3.50 22.24 11.56
C PRO A 14 -4.16 21.42 12.68
N LYS A 15 -5.08 20.49 12.37
CA LYS A 15 -5.72 19.61 13.36
C LYS A 15 -4.71 18.78 14.15
N LEU A 16 -3.74 18.16 13.45
CA LEU A 16 -2.69 17.38 14.10
C LEU A 16 -1.76 18.25 14.94
N MET A 17 -1.45 19.47 14.51
CA MET A 17 -0.63 20.40 15.27
C MET A 17 -1.28 20.75 16.62
N GLU A 18 -2.56 21.04 16.63
CA GLU A 18 -3.32 21.36 17.83
C GLU A 18 -3.48 20.15 18.76
N ARG A 19 -3.89 18.99 18.18
CA ARG A 19 -4.19 17.78 18.93
C ARG A 19 -2.96 17.17 19.60
N MET A 20 -1.84 17.12 18.88
CA MET A 20 -0.58 16.54 19.36
C MET A 20 0.34 17.57 20.02
N LYS A 21 -0.08 18.86 20.06
CA LYS A 21 0.66 19.97 20.66
C LYS A 21 2.10 20.10 20.15
N TYR A 22 2.30 19.96 18.86
CA TYR A 22 3.62 20.16 18.26
C TYR A 22 4.05 21.62 18.34
N SER A 23 5.31 21.84 18.73
CA SER A 23 5.90 23.20 18.81
C SER A 23 6.28 23.75 17.44
N ASN A 24 6.54 22.87 16.45
CA ASN A 24 6.95 23.24 15.11
C ASN A 24 6.16 22.47 14.04
N GLY A 25 5.67 23.18 13.04
CA GLY A 25 4.96 22.60 11.91
C GLY A 25 5.75 21.55 11.09
N MET A 26 7.09 21.52 11.23
CA MET A 26 7.92 20.49 10.59
C MET A 26 7.95 19.15 11.35
N GLN A 27 7.50 19.11 12.60
CA GLN A 27 7.38 17.89 13.40
C GLN A 27 6.13 17.09 13.05
N ILE A 28 5.15 17.73 12.40
CA ILE A 28 3.88 17.09 12.05
C ILE A 28 4.15 15.89 11.14
N PRO A 29 3.64 14.69 11.50
CA PRO A 29 3.81 13.51 10.68
C PRO A 29 3.13 13.67 9.32
N ARG A 30 3.78 13.14 8.29
CA ARG A 30 3.28 13.14 6.92
C ARG A 30 3.54 11.80 6.26
N LEU A 31 2.83 11.53 5.19
CA LEU A 31 3.10 10.37 4.35
C LEU A 31 4.43 10.57 3.61
N ASP A 32 5.31 9.58 3.66
CA ASP A 32 6.58 9.56 2.93
C ASP A 32 6.44 8.81 1.60
N LYS A 33 5.96 7.58 1.66
CA LYS A 33 5.76 6.69 0.51
C LYS A 33 4.72 5.62 0.80
N ILE A 34 4.14 5.05 -0.26
CA ILE A 34 3.37 3.81 -0.20
C ILE A 34 4.08 2.78 -1.06
N VAL A 35 4.34 1.61 -0.50
CA VAL A 35 4.95 0.48 -1.20
C VAL A 35 3.89 -0.58 -1.43
N LEU A 36 3.69 -0.93 -2.68
CA LEU A 36 2.85 -2.06 -3.08
C LEU A 36 3.76 -3.23 -3.37
N ASN A 37 3.43 -4.39 -2.86
CA ASN A 37 4.16 -5.62 -3.10
C ASN A 37 3.18 -6.75 -3.44
N MET A 38 3.51 -7.52 -4.46
CA MET A 38 2.78 -8.73 -4.84
C MET A 38 3.77 -9.88 -4.91
N GLY A 39 3.62 -10.83 -3.99
CA GLY A 39 4.40 -12.07 -3.98
C GLY A 39 3.77 -13.07 -4.94
N VAL A 40 4.54 -13.52 -5.93
CA VAL A 40 4.10 -14.49 -6.94
C VAL A 40 5.09 -15.65 -6.95
N GLY A 41 4.95 -16.55 -5.97
CA GLY A 41 5.86 -17.71 -5.83
C GLY A 41 5.83 -18.65 -7.03
N GLU A 42 4.68 -18.79 -7.67
CA GLU A 42 4.50 -19.60 -8.88
C GLU A 42 5.27 -19.09 -10.10
N ALA A 43 5.61 -17.80 -10.12
CA ALA A 43 6.42 -17.18 -11.19
C ALA A 43 7.83 -17.77 -11.31
N SER A 44 8.31 -18.49 -10.31
CA SER A 44 9.56 -19.24 -10.39
C SER A 44 9.51 -20.39 -11.41
N GLN A 45 8.31 -20.91 -11.71
CA GLN A 45 8.08 -21.99 -12.67
C GLN A 45 7.61 -21.47 -14.03
N ASP A 46 6.78 -20.41 -14.06
CA ASP A 46 6.27 -19.81 -15.28
C ASP A 46 6.42 -18.28 -15.24
N ARG A 47 7.27 -17.78 -16.14
CA ARG A 47 7.55 -16.35 -16.27
C ARG A 47 6.34 -15.53 -16.75
N LYS A 48 5.39 -16.13 -17.46
CA LYS A 48 4.19 -15.43 -17.93
C LYS A 48 3.33 -14.92 -16.77
N ILE A 49 3.31 -15.64 -15.66
CA ILE A 49 2.55 -15.27 -14.46
C ILE A 49 3.05 -13.95 -13.87
N ILE A 50 4.37 -13.72 -13.86
CA ILE A 50 4.92 -12.46 -13.33
C ILE A 50 4.63 -11.28 -14.25
N ASP A 51 4.63 -11.50 -15.56
CA ASP A 51 4.33 -10.44 -16.54
C ASP A 51 2.86 -10.00 -16.41
N ALA A 52 1.92 -10.94 -16.21
CA ALA A 52 0.51 -10.65 -15.93
C ALA A 52 0.35 -9.87 -14.60
N ALA A 53 0.96 -10.34 -13.51
CA ALA A 53 0.94 -9.66 -12.21
C ALA A 53 1.54 -8.25 -12.28
N ALA A 54 2.63 -8.08 -13.02
CA ALA A 54 3.25 -6.78 -13.23
C ALA A 54 2.36 -5.83 -14.05
N ALA A 55 1.64 -6.35 -15.05
CA ALA A 55 0.68 -5.55 -15.82
C ALA A 55 -0.50 -5.08 -14.95
N GLU A 56 -1.07 -5.97 -14.12
CA GLU A 56 -2.13 -5.62 -13.17
C GLU A 56 -1.65 -4.56 -12.16
N MET A 57 -0.45 -4.74 -11.58
CA MET A 57 0.11 -3.77 -10.65
C MET A 57 0.39 -2.42 -11.33
N ALA A 58 0.78 -2.41 -12.60
CA ALA A 58 0.96 -1.18 -13.36
C ALA A 58 -0.36 -0.41 -13.55
N LEU A 59 -1.47 -1.12 -13.79
CA LEU A 59 -2.80 -0.52 -13.88
C LEU A 59 -3.22 0.11 -12.55
N ILE A 60 -3.05 -0.61 -11.44
CA ILE A 60 -3.41 -0.15 -10.10
C ILE A 60 -2.57 1.08 -9.69
N SER A 61 -1.27 1.04 -9.91
CA SER A 61 -0.34 2.05 -9.43
C SER A 61 -0.15 3.25 -10.38
N GLY A 62 -0.51 3.09 -11.66
CA GLY A 62 -0.20 4.07 -12.71
C GLY A 62 1.32 4.21 -12.99
N GLN A 63 2.12 3.22 -12.57
CA GLN A 63 3.57 3.24 -12.67
C GLN A 63 4.10 1.83 -12.96
N LYS A 64 5.16 1.72 -13.78
CA LYS A 64 5.78 0.44 -14.09
C LYS A 64 6.39 -0.21 -12.83
N PRO A 65 5.98 -1.43 -12.45
CA PRO A 65 6.54 -2.14 -11.31
C PRO A 65 7.95 -2.65 -11.59
N VAL A 66 8.68 -2.87 -10.51
CA VAL A 66 9.98 -3.55 -10.53
C VAL A 66 9.75 -5.02 -10.22
N ILE A 67 10.20 -5.90 -11.10
CA ILE A 67 10.18 -7.34 -10.86
C ILE A 67 11.26 -7.67 -9.83
N THR A 68 10.91 -8.40 -8.79
CA THR A 68 11.81 -8.82 -7.74
C THR A 68 12.31 -10.24 -8.01
N VAL A 69 13.59 -10.44 -7.78
CA VAL A 69 14.26 -11.74 -8.01
C VAL A 69 14.80 -12.30 -6.70
N ALA A 70 14.92 -13.63 -6.65
CA ALA A 70 15.50 -14.32 -5.53
C ALA A 70 17.01 -13.99 -5.41
N ARG A 71 17.46 -13.74 -4.19
CA ARG A 71 18.87 -13.44 -3.88
C ARG A 71 19.69 -14.68 -3.46
N LYS A 72 19.00 -15.76 -3.12
CA LYS A 72 19.60 -17.01 -2.67
C LYS A 72 18.83 -18.19 -3.22
N SER A 73 19.54 -19.26 -3.55
CA SER A 73 18.93 -20.53 -3.93
C SER A 73 18.44 -21.28 -2.70
N ILE A 74 17.17 -21.74 -2.72
CA ILE A 74 16.55 -22.51 -1.63
C ILE A 74 15.90 -23.74 -2.25
N ALA A 75 16.48 -24.92 -1.96
CA ALA A 75 16.05 -26.19 -2.55
C ALA A 75 14.61 -26.56 -2.18
N THR A 76 14.18 -26.28 -0.95
CA THR A 76 12.81 -26.58 -0.45
C THR A 76 11.74 -25.90 -1.29
N PHE A 77 11.99 -24.69 -1.77
CA PHE A 77 11.08 -23.93 -2.62
C PHE A 77 11.37 -24.07 -4.12
N LYS A 78 12.31 -24.96 -4.50
CA LYS A 78 12.77 -25.13 -5.89
C LYS A 78 13.22 -23.81 -6.53
N LEU A 79 13.80 -22.93 -5.71
CA LEU A 79 14.18 -21.56 -6.07
C LEU A 79 15.68 -21.49 -6.32
N ARG A 80 16.07 -20.87 -7.42
CA ARG A 80 17.46 -20.54 -7.74
C ARG A 80 17.69 -19.03 -7.70
N ASP A 81 18.90 -18.63 -7.45
CA ASP A 81 19.31 -17.23 -7.55
C ASP A 81 18.96 -16.64 -8.94
N GLY A 82 18.42 -15.42 -8.97
CA GLY A 82 17.97 -14.76 -10.19
C GLY A 82 16.56 -15.13 -10.68
N MET A 83 15.90 -16.13 -10.08
CA MET A 83 14.50 -16.44 -10.43
C MET A 83 13.54 -15.35 -9.95
N THR A 84 12.52 -15.03 -10.76
CA THR A 84 11.48 -14.06 -10.43
C THR A 84 10.56 -14.59 -9.35
N VAL A 85 10.27 -13.77 -8.34
CA VAL A 85 9.45 -14.15 -7.17
C VAL A 85 8.29 -13.21 -6.88
N GLY A 86 8.26 -12.03 -7.51
CA GLY A 86 7.21 -11.07 -7.28
C GLY A 86 7.46 -9.75 -8.00
N CYS A 87 6.61 -8.78 -7.72
CA CYS A 87 6.77 -7.42 -8.22
C CYS A 87 6.43 -6.40 -7.12
N LYS A 88 7.05 -5.22 -7.20
CA LYS A 88 6.82 -4.12 -6.26
C LYS A 88 6.80 -2.77 -6.94
N VAL A 89 6.07 -1.84 -6.34
CA VAL A 89 6.04 -0.42 -6.73
C VAL A 89 6.19 0.44 -5.50
N THR A 90 6.91 1.55 -5.63
CA THR A 90 6.98 2.59 -4.61
C THR A 90 6.34 3.85 -5.15
N LEU A 91 5.26 4.29 -4.51
CA LEU A 91 4.53 5.50 -4.84
C LEU A 91 4.96 6.64 -3.93
N ARG A 92 5.16 7.84 -4.51
CA ARG A 92 5.51 9.06 -3.80
C ARG A 92 4.76 10.27 -4.38
N GLY A 93 4.71 11.36 -3.63
CA GLY A 93 4.11 12.62 -4.07
C GLY A 93 2.64 12.47 -4.45
N ASP A 94 2.21 13.07 -5.54
CA ASP A 94 0.81 13.11 -5.96
C ASP A 94 0.22 11.71 -6.23
N ARG A 95 0.99 10.82 -6.85
CA ARG A 95 0.54 9.43 -7.10
C ARG A 95 0.26 8.65 -5.81
N MET A 96 1.02 8.91 -4.77
CA MET A 96 0.81 8.30 -3.46
C MET A 96 -0.53 8.74 -2.86
N TYR A 97 -0.85 10.04 -2.91
CA TYR A 97 -2.11 10.57 -2.39
C TYR A 97 -3.30 10.09 -3.21
N GLU A 98 -3.19 10.03 -4.54
CA GLU A 98 -4.24 9.49 -5.40
C GLU A 98 -4.51 8.01 -5.16
N PHE A 99 -3.45 7.22 -4.97
CA PHE A 99 -3.59 5.81 -4.62
C PHE A 99 -4.28 5.65 -3.26
N LEU A 100 -3.88 6.44 -2.25
CA LEU A 100 -4.49 6.38 -0.92
C LEU A 100 -5.98 6.76 -0.97
N ASP A 101 -6.34 7.79 -1.71
CA ASP A 101 -7.73 8.21 -1.90
C ASP A 101 -8.58 7.09 -2.50
N ARG A 102 -8.11 6.44 -3.57
CA ARG A 102 -8.77 5.28 -4.18
C ARG A 102 -8.83 4.07 -3.26
N LEU A 103 -7.77 3.82 -2.51
CA LEU A 103 -7.72 2.71 -1.55
C LEU A 103 -8.82 2.88 -0.49
N ILE A 104 -8.93 4.05 0.13
CA ILE A 104 -9.87 4.31 1.22
C ILE A 104 -11.31 4.38 0.72
N ASN A 105 -11.57 5.16 -0.33
CA ASN A 105 -12.93 5.47 -0.74
C ASN A 105 -13.55 4.48 -1.72
N VAL A 106 -12.73 3.72 -2.47
CA VAL A 106 -13.21 2.83 -3.52
C VAL A 106 -12.85 1.38 -3.27
N ALA A 107 -11.59 1.06 -2.99
CA ALA A 107 -11.11 -0.31 -2.91
C ALA A 107 -11.53 -1.00 -1.60
N LEU A 108 -11.31 -0.38 -0.45
CA LEU A 108 -11.66 -0.98 0.85
C LEU A 108 -13.15 -1.28 1.01
N PRO A 109 -14.10 -0.40 0.61
CA PRO A 109 -15.52 -0.74 0.67
C PRO A 109 -15.95 -1.91 -0.23
N ARG A 110 -15.15 -2.24 -1.24
CA ARG A 110 -15.39 -3.39 -2.14
C ARG A 110 -14.85 -4.72 -1.60
N VAL A 111 -14.07 -4.68 -0.53
CA VAL A 111 -13.57 -5.91 0.12
C VAL A 111 -14.77 -6.69 0.66
N ARG A 112 -14.79 -7.99 0.38
CA ARG A 112 -15.82 -8.90 0.85
C ARG A 112 -15.81 -8.95 2.37
N ASP A 113 -16.99 -8.83 3.01
CA ASP A 113 -17.17 -8.84 4.46
C ASP A 113 -16.24 -7.86 5.22
N PHE A 114 -16.04 -6.68 4.65
CA PHE A 114 -15.18 -5.67 5.24
C PHE A 114 -15.71 -5.21 6.60
N ARG A 115 -14.92 -5.45 7.65
CA ARG A 115 -15.22 -5.05 9.04
C ARG A 115 -14.27 -3.99 9.59
N GLY A 116 -13.54 -3.30 8.72
CA GLY A 116 -12.48 -2.37 9.08
C GLY A 116 -11.08 -3.02 9.14
N ILE A 117 -10.08 -2.20 9.36
CA ILE A 117 -8.67 -2.57 9.35
C ILE A 117 -8.16 -2.67 10.78
N SER A 118 -7.38 -3.72 11.07
CA SER A 118 -6.77 -3.91 12.39
C SER A 118 -5.78 -2.78 12.70
N SER A 119 -5.97 -2.13 13.85
CA SER A 119 -5.04 -1.12 14.35
C SER A 119 -3.72 -1.71 14.91
N LYS A 120 -3.54 -3.05 14.89
CA LYS A 120 -2.34 -3.74 15.39
C LYS A 120 -1.25 -3.93 14.32
N SER A 121 -1.50 -3.52 13.08
CA SER A 121 -0.59 -3.74 11.95
C SER A 121 0.44 -2.60 11.77
N PHE A 122 0.78 -1.90 12.84
CA PHE A 122 1.89 -0.96 12.89
C PHE A 122 3.19 -1.68 13.28
N ASP A 123 4.34 -1.14 12.84
CA ASP A 123 5.67 -1.74 13.01
C ASP A 123 6.43 -1.26 14.27
N GLY A 124 5.83 -0.42 15.11
CA GLY A 124 6.49 0.22 16.26
C GLY A 124 7.22 1.53 15.91
N ARG A 125 7.31 1.89 14.63
CA ARG A 125 8.01 3.07 14.12
C ARG A 125 7.15 3.97 13.24
N GLY A 126 5.84 3.84 13.37
CA GLY A 126 4.89 4.67 12.65
C GLY A 126 4.63 4.27 11.19
N ASN A 127 5.02 3.08 10.75
CA ASN A 127 4.62 2.57 9.45
C ASN A 127 3.47 1.57 9.62
N PHE A 128 2.59 1.51 8.62
CA PHE A 128 1.40 0.67 8.64
C PHE A 128 1.40 -0.30 7.47
N ALA A 129 1.08 -1.57 7.71
CA ALA A 129 0.99 -2.59 6.69
C ALA A 129 -0.43 -3.17 6.60
N LEU A 130 -0.94 -3.31 5.38
CA LEU A 130 -2.25 -3.86 5.07
C LEU A 130 -2.11 -4.95 4.01
N GLY A 131 -2.58 -6.16 4.31
CA GLY A 131 -2.71 -7.25 3.34
C GLY A 131 -4.08 -7.22 2.67
N ILE A 132 -4.11 -7.17 1.36
CA ILE A 132 -5.30 -7.29 0.52
C ILE A 132 -5.31 -8.69 -0.08
N LYS A 133 -6.40 -9.42 0.07
CA LYS A 133 -6.49 -10.82 -0.41
C LYS A 133 -6.73 -10.90 -1.91
N GLU A 134 -7.41 -9.92 -2.49
CA GLU A 134 -7.90 -9.95 -3.86
C GLU A 134 -7.60 -8.62 -4.57
N GLN A 135 -6.84 -8.63 -5.67
CA GLN A 135 -6.54 -7.44 -6.45
C GLN A 135 -7.75 -6.88 -7.20
N ILE A 136 -8.80 -7.68 -7.38
CA ILE A 136 -10.03 -7.31 -8.09
C ILE A 136 -10.87 -6.23 -7.40
N ILE A 137 -10.54 -5.87 -6.16
CA ILE A 137 -11.20 -4.76 -5.46
C ILE A 137 -10.90 -3.40 -6.12
N PHE A 138 -9.80 -3.30 -6.87
CA PHE A 138 -9.45 -2.09 -7.59
C PHE A 138 -10.26 -1.97 -8.88
N PRO A 139 -10.92 -0.82 -9.13
CA PRO A 139 -11.78 -0.63 -10.30
C PRO A 139 -11.04 -0.67 -11.65
N GLU A 140 -9.71 -0.47 -11.62
CA GLU A 140 -8.86 -0.53 -12.81
C GLU A 140 -8.67 -1.94 -13.36
N ILE A 141 -8.94 -2.94 -12.53
CA ILE A 141 -8.81 -4.36 -12.87
C ILE A 141 -10.12 -4.86 -13.45
N ASN A 142 -10.08 -5.34 -14.70
CA ASN A 142 -11.21 -5.98 -15.33
C ASN A 142 -11.23 -7.47 -14.94
N TYR A 143 -12.28 -7.91 -14.26
CA TYR A 143 -12.46 -9.29 -13.80
C TYR A 143 -12.31 -10.32 -14.92
N ASP A 144 -12.82 -10.04 -16.13
CA ASP A 144 -12.78 -10.97 -17.27
C ASP A 144 -11.37 -11.21 -17.82
N ARG A 145 -10.40 -10.37 -17.46
CA ARG A 145 -9.01 -10.45 -17.91
C ARG A 145 -8.04 -10.98 -16.86
N VAL A 146 -8.55 -11.27 -15.66
CA VAL A 146 -7.74 -11.78 -14.55
C VAL A 146 -7.55 -13.28 -14.69
N ASP A 147 -6.30 -13.72 -14.83
CA ASP A 147 -5.96 -15.15 -14.88
C ASP A 147 -6.15 -15.81 -13.52
N GLN A 148 -5.74 -15.13 -12.45
CA GLN A 148 -5.73 -15.65 -11.10
C GLN A 148 -5.91 -14.54 -10.07
N ILE A 149 -6.67 -14.82 -9.01
CA ILE A 149 -6.79 -13.93 -7.87
C ILE A 149 -5.47 -13.94 -7.08
N ARG A 150 -4.88 -12.74 -6.92
CA ARG A 150 -3.61 -12.57 -6.20
C ARG A 150 -3.77 -11.60 -5.05
N GLY A 151 -3.13 -11.94 -3.94
CA GLY A 151 -3.00 -11.03 -2.81
C GLY A 151 -1.94 -9.96 -3.06
N MET A 152 -2.10 -8.84 -2.35
CA MET A 152 -1.19 -7.72 -2.42
C MET A 152 -0.98 -7.11 -1.04
N ASP A 153 0.26 -6.74 -0.74
CA ASP A 153 0.59 -6.00 0.47
C ASP A 153 0.72 -4.51 0.14
N VAL A 154 0.10 -3.69 0.97
CA VAL A 154 0.19 -2.23 0.93
C VAL A 154 0.88 -1.77 2.19
N VAL A 155 2.07 -1.19 2.06
CA VAL A 155 2.83 -0.64 3.19
C VAL A 155 2.83 0.88 3.08
N ILE A 156 2.25 1.54 4.07
CA ILE A 156 2.19 3.00 4.18
C ILE A 156 3.30 3.44 5.12
N CYS A 157 4.31 4.10 4.58
CA CYS A 157 5.41 4.66 5.36
C CYS A 157 5.12 6.12 5.67
N THR A 158 5.26 6.48 6.95
CA THR A 158 5.08 7.84 7.44
C THR A 158 6.37 8.38 8.04
N THR A 159 6.40 9.69 8.32
CA THR A 159 7.49 10.33 9.06
C THR A 159 7.22 10.40 10.56
N ALA A 160 6.17 9.74 11.05
CA ALA A 160 5.86 9.66 12.47
C ALA A 160 6.96 8.90 13.23
N ASN A 161 7.22 9.31 14.45
CA ASN A 161 8.18 8.64 15.34
C ASN A 161 7.55 7.48 16.11
N THR A 162 6.23 7.53 16.32
CA THR A 162 5.46 6.56 17.09
C THR A 162 4.24 6.07 16.33
N ASP A 163 3.77 4.87 16.66
CA ASP A 163 2.55 4.30 16.07
C ASP A 163 1.30 5.11 16.41
N THR A 164 1.29 5.76 17.57
CA THR A 164 0.17 6.62 17.99
C THR A 164 0.04 7.83 17.08
N GLU A 165 1.14 8.49 16.75
CA GLU A 165 1.16 9.62 15.80
C GLU A 165 0.74 9.18 14.38
N ALA A 166 1.25 8.04 13.91
CA ALA A 166 0.89 7.50 12.62
C ALA A 166 -0.59 7.08 12.54
N ARG A 167 -1.11 6.50 13.62
CA ARG A 167 -2.53 6.13 13.72
C ARG A 167 -3.44 7.35 13.64
N GLU A 168 -3.11 8.42 14.37
CA GLU A 168 -3.88 9.66 14.31
C GLU A 168 -3.80 10.30 12.93
N LEU A 169 -2.62 10.30 12.29
CA LEU A 169 -2.46 10.76 10.91
C LEU A 169 -3.37 9.99 9.95
N LEU A 170 -3.34 8.65 9.98
CA LEU A 170 -4.14 7.82 9.09
C LEU A 170 -5.65 7.92 9.39
N LYS A 171 -6.01 8.15 10.65
CA LYS A 171 -7.41 8.38 11.06
C LYS A 171 -7.95 9.69 10.48
N GLU A 172 -7.16 10.76 10.44
CA GLU A 172 -7.55 12.02 9.81
C GLU A 172 -7.66 11.91 8.27
N PHE A 173 -7.08 10.88 7.66
CA PHE A 173 -7.30 10.50 6.26
C PHE A 173 -8.55 9.59 6.08
N ASP A 174 -9.38 9.43 7.09
CA ASP A 174 -10.57 8.58 7.10
C ASP A 174 -10.28 7.08 6.90
N MET A 175 -9.09 6.62 7.33
CA MET A 175 -8.76 5.20 7.30
C MET A 175 -9.69 4.42 8.24
N PRO A 176 -10.42 3.40 7.75
CA PRO A 176 -11.44 2.70 8.53
C PRO A 176 -10.85 1.68 9.50
N PHE A 177 -10.26 2.15 10.60
CA PHE A 177 -9.74 1.27 11.64
C PHE A 177 -10.87 0.64 12.47
N ASN A 178 -10.69 -0.63 12.81
CA ASN A 178 -11.50 -1.28 13.83
C ASN A 178 -11.11 -0.74 15.23
N ASN A 179 -12.13 -0.50 16.06
CA ASN A 179 -11.97 -0.14 17.46
C ASN A 179 -11.46 -1.33 18.31
#